data_9854adf30c6fd82a7db268b6f5a01199
#
_entry.id   9854adf30c6fd82a7db268b6f5a01199
#
_cell.length_a   1.000
_cell.length_b   1.000
_cell.length_c   1.000
_cell.angle_alpha   90.00
_cell.angle_beta   90.00
_cell.angle_gamma   90.00
#
_symmetry.space_group_name_H-M   'P 1'
#
loop_
_entity.id
_entity.type
_entity.pdbx_description
1 polymer ?
#
loop_
_entity_poly.entity_id
_entity_poly.type
_entity_poly.pdbx_seq_one_letter_code
_entity_poly.pdbx_strand_id
1 'polypeptide(L)'
;MNDTALDSPTLKVSAPQERPSERADQRPPKPADPVAAPEKAKEKSARPGIRRTLFVLLPLALIGGGYWYVTGGRVMSTDDAYVEADKVGLSTDVSGIVKTIAVVENQKVDAGEVLFRLDDLPFQLTLRRAEAQAGMVRDSLNALKASYRDMQAQIKQAHNDIDYFDVENRRQQSLLHEHVASETSFDTAQRNLRNAQQKLASVTQQLAEIAANLDGDPDGPVERNPRYLEAVAQRDEAARQLAHTVVRAPFAGMVTDVPSIAPGKYLAASTTAFYLVATDHVWVDANPKETELTYVRSAQPVTVTVDTYPDAQWKGTVQSISPAAAQEFSLLPAQNTSGNWVKVVQRVPMRIRVDTNDRNLPPLRAGMSVEVGVDTGHARGLPHFLAALFGHSRRQS
;
A
#
# COMPACT_ATOMS: atom_id res chain seq x y z
N MET A 1 -21.19 -48.06 -31.92
CA MET A 1 -20.21 -49.07 -32.41
C MET A 1 -18.83 -48.49 -32.22
N ASN A 2 -18.05 -49.22 -31.52
CA ASN A 2 -16.65 -49.08 -31.07
C ASN A 2 -16.43 -48.38 -29.72
N ASP A 3 -16.49 -49.27 -28.72
CA ASP A 3 -15.76 -49.17 -27.44
C ASP A 3 -14.26 -49.06 -27.67
N THR A 4 -13.61 -48.18 -26.93
CA THR A 4 -12.19 -48.37 -26.62
C THR A 4 -11.99 -48.02 -25.15
N ALA A 5 -11.92 -49.07 -24.34
CA ALA A 5 -11.55 -49.05 -22.92
C ALA A 5 -10.09 -48.61 -22.77
N LEU A 6 -9.83 -47.60 -21.91
CA LEU A 6 -8.51 -47.24 -21.43
C LEU A 6 -8.27 -47.90 -20.07
N ASP A 7 -7.33 -48.79 -20.11
CA ASP A 7 -6.76 -49.60 -19.04
C ASP A 7 -6.09 -48.74 -17.96
N SER A 8 -6.50 -48.95 -16.69
CA SER A 8 -5.91 -48.28 -15.53
C SER A 8 -4.86 -49.21 -14.90
N PRO A 9 -3.62 -48.79 -14.68
CA PRO A 9 -2.65 -49.63 -13.98
C PRO A 9 -2.91 -49.61 -12.45
N THR A 10 -3.24 -50.78 -11.94
CA THR A 10 -3.32 -51.10 -10.48
C THR A 10 -1.96 -51.00 -9.83
N LEU A 11 -1.84 -50.09 -8.85
CA LEU A 11 -0.72 -50.04 -7.93
C LEU A 11 -0.79 -51.21 -6.92
N LYS A 12 0.14 -52.13 -7.01
CA LYS A 12 0.37 -53.17 -6.00
C LYS A 12 0.89 -52.55 -4.72
N VAL A 13 0.09 -52.66 -3.66
CA VAL A 13 0.50 -52.39 -2.29
C VAL A 13 1.37 -53.58 -1.82
N SER A 14 2.62 -53.32 -1.51
CA SER A 14 3.56 -54.30 -0.92
C SER A 14 3.34 -54.32 0.59
N ALA A 15 3.07 -55.49 1.13
CA ALA A 15 2.92 -55.77 2.57
C ALA A 15 4.25 -55.65 3.33
N PRO A 16 4.25 -55.35 4.64
CA PRO A 16 5.47 -55.22 5.45
C PRO A 16 6.08 -56.57 5.77
N GLN A 17 7.38 -56.71 5.57
CA GLN A 17 8.16 -57.87 5.99
C GLN A 17 8.31 -57.92 7.52
N GLU A 18 7.86 -59.01 8.12
CA GLU A 18 8.15 -59.40 9.50
C GLU A 18 9.65 -59.73 9.67
N ARG A 19 10.29 -59.19 10.69
CA ARG A 19 11.63 -59.60 11.14
C ARG A 19 11.51 -60.80 12.09
N PRO A 20 12.39 -61.79 11.98
CA PRO A 20 12.35 -62.96 12.85
C PRO A 20 12.79 -62.64 14.29
N SER A 21 12.07 -63.18 15.23
CA SER A 21 12.38 -63.17 16.68
C SER A 21 13.58 -64.06 16.99
N GLU A 22 14.62 -63.50 17.59
CA GLU A 22 15.77 -64.17 18.09
C GLU A 22 15.45 -64.85 19.46
N ARG A 23 15.51 -66.16 19.51
CA ARG A 23 15.30 -66.99 20.70
C ARG A 23 16.45 -66.79 21.65
N ALA A 24 16.16 -66.35 22.88
CA ALA A 24 17.08 -66.39 23.99
C ALA A 24 17.39 -67.83 24.40
N ASP A 25 18.68 -68.19 24.40
CA ASP A 25 19.24 -69.46 24.88
C ASP A 25 19.34 -69.45 26.42
N GLN A 26 18.54 -70.27 27.05
CA GLN A 26 18.58 -70.49 28.51
C GLN A 26 19.65 -71.55 28.84
N ARG A 27 20.78 -71.17 29.46
CA ARG A 27 21.68 -72.07 30.15
C ARG A 27 21.45 -71.98 31.65
N PRO A 28 21.49 -73.18 32.36
CA PRO A 28 21.23 -73.25 33.76
C PRO A 28 22.41 -72.76 34.65
N PRO A 29 22.16 -72.37 35.89
CA PRO A 29 23.18 -71.80 36.78
C PRO A 29 24.14 -72.82 37.36
N LYS A 30 25.42 -72.44 37.39
CA LYS A 30 26.51 -73.20 38.05
C LYS A 30 26.59 -72.87 39.57
N PRO A 31 26.94 -73.82 40.44
CA PRO A 31 26.81 -73.64 41.88
C PRO A 31 27.86 -72.68 42.48
N ALA A 32 27.47 -72.12 43.59
CA ALA A 32 28.21 -71.16 44.40
C ALA A 32 29.43 -71.76 45.08
N ASP A 33 30.54 -71.02 45.05
CA ASP A 33 31.71 -71.26 45.93
C ASP A 33 31.74 -70.24 47.08
N PRO A 34 32.43 -70.55 48.21
CA PRO A 34 32.01 -70.02 49.51
C PRO A 34 32.50 -68.60 49.86
N VAL A 35 31.73 -68.05 50.74
CA VAL A 35 31.86 -66.75 51.40
C VAL A 35 33.25 -66.47 51.94
N ALA A 36 33.97 -65.50 51.46
CA ALA A 36 35.09 -64.86 52.13
C ALA A 36 34.62 -63.65 52.94
N ALA A 37 35.07 -63.58 54.18
CA ALA A 37 34.71 -62.60 55.19
C ALA A 37 34.99 -61.15 54.76
N PRO A 38 34.23 -60.13 55.24
CA PRO A 38 34.38 -58.72 54.81
C PRO A 38 35.68 -58.15 55.40
N GLU A 39 36.55 -57.78 54.51
CA GLU A 39 37.72 -56.95 54.83
C GLU A 39 37.24 -55.50 55.15
N LYS A 40 37.59 -55.03 56.35
CA LYS A 40 37.26 -53.71 56.87
C LYS A 40 37.76 -52.64 55.96
N ALA A 41 36.85 -51.99 55.26
CA ALA A 41 37.15 -50.75 54.51
C ALA A 41 37.68 -49.68 55.49
N LYS A 42 38.91 -49.25 55.29
CA LYS A 42 39.51 -48.12 55.98
C LYS A 42 38.68 -46.87 55.66
N GLU A 43 38.01 -46.34 56.67
CA GLU A 43 37.46 -45.01 56.64
C GLU A 43 38.57 -44.02 56.28
N LYS A 44 38.51 -43.49 55.06
CA LYS A 44 39.29 -42.32 54.70
C LYS A 44 38.75 -41.15 55.52
N SER A 45 39.47 -40.82 56.60
CA SER A 45 39.28 -39.58 57.37
C SER A 45 39.18 -38.41 56.44
N ALA A 46 37.95 -37.90 56.23
CA ALA A 46 37.69 -36.66 55.50
C ALA A 46 38.37 -35.51 56.28
N ARG A 47 39.38 -34.90 55.63
CA ARG A 47 40.16 -33.78 56.18
C ARG A 47 39.20 -32.70 56.65
N PRO A 48 39.20 -32.25 57.94
CA PRO A 48 38.23 -31.28 58.49
C PRO A 48 38.25 -29.89 57.77
N GLY A 49 39.31 -29.62 56.99
CA GLY A 49 39.41 -28.41 56.18
C GLY A 49 38.43 -28.35 55.02
N ILE A 50 38.17 -29.49 54.35
CA ILE A 50 37.24 -29.49 53.17
C ILE A 50 35.79 -29.29 53.61
N ARG A 51 35.38 -29.76 54.78
CA ARG A 51 34.04 -29.52 55.33
C ARG A 51 33.84 -28.01 55.68
N ARG A 52 34.86 -27.38 56.29
CA ARG A 52 34.80 -25.94 56.63
C ARG A 52 34.79 -25.04 55.39
N THR A 53 35.60 -25.35 54.38
CA THR A 53 35.56 -24.60 53.09
C THR A 53 34.25 -24.81 52.37
N LEU A 54 33.66 -26.01 52.35
CA LEU A 54 32.34 -26.26 51.74
C LEU A 54 31.23 -25.50 52.50
N PHE A 55 31.28 -25.43 53.83
CA PHE A 55 30.31 -24.69 54.65
C PHE A 55 30.33 -23.17 54.44
N VAL A 56 31.47 -22.61 54.01
CA VAL A 56 31.58 -21.17 53.68
C VAL A 56 31.28 -20.93 52.20
N LEU A 57 31.72 -21.82 51.29
CA LEU A 57 31.50 -21.67 49.86
C LEU A 57 30.03 -21.82 49.44
N LEU A 58 29.31 -22.75 50.12
CA LEU A 58 27.90 -23.02 49.78
C LEU A 58 26.96 -21.82 50.03
N PRO A 59 26.99 -21.13 51.19
CA PRO A 59 26.20 -19.91 51.39
C PRO A 59 26.66 -18.76 50.49
N LEU A 60 27.96 -18.63 50.22
CA LEU A 60 28.47 -17.61 49.30
C LEU A 60 27.97 -17.84 47.85
N ALA A 61 27.97 -19.09 47.41
CA ALA A 61 27.40 -19.48 46.12
C ALA A 61 25.86 -19.28 46.05
N LEU A 62 25.15 -19.56 47.16
CA LEU A 62 23.73 -19.30 47.30
C LEU A 62 23.41 -17.79 47.26
N ILE A 63 24.21 -16.96 47.95
CA ILE A 63 24.04 -15.52 47.94
C ILE A 63 24.37 -14.95 46.57
N GLY A 64 25.48 -15.35 45.93
CA GLY A 64 25.87 -14.95 44.58
C GLY A 64 24.88 -15.42 43.54
N GLY A 65 24.44 -16.67 43.58
CA GLY A 65 23.41 -17.21 42.70
C GLY A 65 22.03 -16.57 42.91
N GLY A 66 21.68 -16.30 44.17
CA GLY A 66 20.46 -15.59 44.56
C GLY A 66 20.49 -14.14 44.07
N TYR A 67 21.61 -13.45 44.23
CA TYR A 67 21.77 -12.10 43.70
C TYR A 67 21.66 -12.06 42.16
N TRP A 68 22.33 -12.98 41.46
CA TRP A 68 22.24 -13.11 40.01
C TRP A 68 20.82 -13.47 39.54
N TYR A 69 20.10 -14.32 40.27
CA TYR A 69 18.72 -14.67 39.97
C TYR A 69 17.77 -13.48 40.18
N VAL A 70 17.90 -12.74 41.27
CA VAL A 70 17.03 -11.60 41.64
C VAL A 70 17.26 -10.41 40.73
N THR A 71 18.51 -10.17 40.30
CA THR A 71 18.86 -9.08 39.39
C THR A 71 18.66 -9.44 37.92
N GLY A 72 18.52 -10.74 37.61
CA GLY A 72 18.26 -11.24 36.26
C GLY A 72 16.83 -11.02 35.77
N GLY A 73 16.58 -11.35 34.49
CA GLY A 73 15.22 -11.33 33.93
C GLY A 73 14.72 -9.96 33.48
N ARG A 74 15.63 -8.96 33.38
CA ARG A 74 15.29 -7.62 32.89
C ARG A 74 15.00 -7.58 31.40
N VAL A 75 15.55 -8.51 30.64
CA VAL A 75 15.40 -8.58 29.19
C VAL A 75 14.36 -9.66 28.85
N MET A 76 13.33 -9.25 28.14
CA MET A 76 12.42 -10.15 27.44
C MET A 76 12.98 -10.43 26.07
N SER A 77 13.18 -11.71 25.70
CA SER A 77 13.65 -12.09 24.37
C SER A 77 12.61 -12.90 23.61
N THR A 78 12.57 -12.68 22.30
CA THR A 78 11.79 -13.51 21.36
C THR A 78 12.60 -13.74 20.10
N ASP A 79 12.50 -14.95 19.57
CA ASP A 79 13.10 -15.43 18.32
C ASP A 79 12.10 -15.40 17.15
N ASP A 80 10.82 -15.18 17.44
CA ASP A 80 9.80 -15.01 16.40
C ASP A 80 9.71 -13.53 16.02
N ALA A 81 10.70 -13.10 15.27
CA ALA A 81 10.79 -11.73 14.80
C ALA A 81 11.46 -11.67 13.42
N TYR A 82 11.00 -10.76 12.58
CA TYR A 82 11.46 -10.59 11.21
C TYR A 82 11.68 -9.12 10.88
N VAL A 83 12.69 -8.87 10.06
CA VAL A 83 12.89 -7.54 9.46
C VAL A 83 11.85 -7.34 8.38
N GLU A 84 11.14 -6.24 8.45
CA GLU A 84 10.16 -5.82 7.44
C GLU A 84 10.58 -4.47 6.85
N ALA A 85 10.12 -4.19 5.62
CA ALA A 85 10.34 -2.94 4.93
C ALA A 85 9.13 -2.59 4.07
N ASP A 86 8.99 -1.32 3.73
CA ASP A 86 7.99 -0.91 2.75
C ASP A 86 8.27 -1.59 1.40
N LYS A 87 7.30 -2.35 0.91
CA LYS A 87 7.36 -3.07 -0.35
C LYS A 87 6.19 -2.68 -1.23
N VAL A 88 6.47 -2.22 -2.43
CA VAL A 88 5.44 -1.87 -3.40
C VAL A 88 5.63 -2.66 -4.69
N GLY A 89 4.54 -3.25 -5.19
CA GLY A 89 4.46 -3.77 -6.55
C GLY A 89 4.32 -2.61 -7.53
N LEU A 90 5.32 -2.44 -8.38
CA LEU A 90 5.33 -1.39 -9.40
C LEU A 90 4.45 -1.82 -10.56
N SER A 91 3.41 -1.07 -10.82
CA SER A 91 2.49 -1.28 -11.95
C SER A 91 2.35 0.02 -12.73
N THR A 92 1.77 -0.08 -13.90
CA THR A 92 1.34 1.09 -14.69
C THR A 92 -0.18 1.17 -14.72
N ASP A 93 -0.74 2.35 -14.80
CA ASP A 93 -2.17 2.58 -14.97
C ASP A 93 -2.60 2.65 -16.44
N VAL A 94 -1.63 2.63 -17.37
CA VAL A 94 -1.85 2.56 -18.82
C VAL A 94 -1.29 1.25 -19.37
N SER A 95 -2.02 0.60 -20.26
CA SER A 95 -1.58 -0.64 -20.93
C SER A 95 -0.68 -0.31 -22.11
N GLY A 96 0.40 -1.06 -22.29
CA GLY A 96 1.30 -0.84 -23.43
C GLY A 96 2.39 -1.89 -23.56
N ILE A 97 3.18 -1.79 -24.61
CA ILE A 97 4.36 -2.64 -24.84
C ILE A 97 5.54 -2.00 -24.09
N VAL A 98 6.29 -2.81 -23.35
CA VAL A 98 7.53 -2.38 -22.69
C VAL A 98 8.56 -2.05 -23.77
N LYS A 99 9.01 -0.79 -23.83
CA LYS A 99 10.00 -0.31 -24.79
C LYS A 99 11.42 -0.51 -24.28
N THR A 100 11.66 -0.07 -23.04
CA THR A 100 12.98 -0.15 -22.39
C THR A 100 12.82 -0.37 -20.90
N ILE A 101 13.76 -1.13 -20.32
CA ILE A 101 13.94 -1.30 -18.88
C ILE A 101 15.24 -0.61 -18.54
N ALA A 102 15.21 0.34 -17.60
CA ALA A 102 16.35 1.17 -17.26
C ALA A 102 17.14 0.64 -16.05
N VAL A 103 16.62 -0.41 -15.39
CA VAL A 103 17.21 -0.97 -14.16
C VAL A 103 17.50 -2.45 -14.33
N VAL A 104 18.40 -2.96 -13.49
CA VAL A 104 18.72 -4.39 -13.40
C VAL A 104 18.33 -4.95 -12.04
N GLU A 105 18.27 -6.28 -11.96
CA GLU A 105 17.93 -7.00 -10.73
C GLU A 105 18.85 -6.58 -9.57
N ASN A 106 18.23 -6.34 -8.37
CA ASN A 106 18.93 -5.90 -7.16
C ASN A 106 19.68 -4.55 -7.30
N GLN A 107 19.28 -3.70 -8.23
CA GLN A 107 19.81 -2.35 -8.34
C GLN A 107 19.19 -1.44 -7.29
N LYS A 108 20.02 -0.62 -6.63
CA LYS A 108 19.55 0.49 -5.80
C LYS A 108 19.12 1.65 -6.70
N VAL A 109 17.97 2.22 -6.44
CA VAL A 109 17.38 3.35 -7.17
C VAL A 109 16.96 4.46 -6.22
N ASP A 110 17.02 5.69 -6.69
CA ASP A 110 16.57 6.86 -5.95
C ASP A 110 15.09 7.18 -6.28
N ALA A 111 14.44 7.93 -5.38
CA ALA A 111 13.06 8.39 -5.63
C ALA A 111 12.99 9.24 -6.91
N GLY A 112 12.01 8.94 -7.79
CA GLY A 112 11.84 9.61 -9.08
C GLY A 112 12.70 9.06 -10.22
N GLU A 113 13.63 8.13 -9.96
CA GLU A 113 14.42 7.46 -11.00
C GLU A 113 13.55 6.66 -11.96
N VAL A 114 13.88 6.68 -13.25
CA VAL A 114 13.12 5.96 -14.28
C VAL A 114 13.43 4.47 -14.20
N LEU A 115 12.40 3.66 -14.06
CA LEU A 115 12.54 2.20 -13.94
C LEU A 115 12.33 1.50 -15.29
N PHE A 116 11.26 1.83 -15.97
CA PHE A 116 11.01 1.35 -17.33
C PHE A 116 10.11 2.33 -18.10
N ARG A 117 10.04 2.14 -19.40
CA ARG A 117 9.22 2.93 -20.31
C ARG A 117 8.37 2.02 -21.17
N LEU A 118 7.12 2.37 -21.34
CA LEU A 118 6.25 1.79 -22.37
C LEU A 118 6.49 2.48 -23.72
N ASP A 119 5.99 1.90 -24.79
CA ASP A 119 5.95 2.55 -26.10
C ASP A 119 5.01 3.77 -26.02
N ASP A 120 5.60 4.94 -26.16
CA ASP A 120 4.95 6.23 -26.01
C ASP A 120 4.29 6.73 -27.29
N LEU A 121 4.60 6.14 -28.45
CA LEU A 121 4.12 6.60 -29.76
C LEU A 121 2.57 6.64 -29.87
N PRO A 122 1.81 5.61 -29.46
CA PRO A 122 0.35 5.65 -29.49
C PRO A 122 -0.23 6.79 -28.64
N PHE A 123 0.36 7.03 -27.49
CA PHE A 123 -0.07 8.10 -26.56
C PHE A 123 0.26 9.48 -27.08
N GLN A 124 1.43 9.69 -27.70
CA GLN A 124 1.77 10.94 -28.39
C GLN A 124 0.79 11.25 -29.52
N LEU A 125 0.40 10.25 -30.31
CA LEU A 125 -0.59 10.44 -31.37
C LEU A 125 -1.97 10.79 -30.79
N THR A 126 -2.35 10.18 -29.67
CA THR A 126 -3.62 10.49 -29.01
C THR A 126 -3.61 11.91 -28.44
N LEU A 127 -2.53 12.33 -27.81
CA LEU A 127 -2.36 13.70 -27.32
C LEU A 127 -2.47 14.73 -28.47
N ARG A 128 -1.76 14.52 -29.56
CA ARG A 128 -1.83 15.42 -30.74
C ARG A 128 -3.24 15.53 -31.32
N ARG A 129 -4.00 14.41 -31.35
CA ARG A 129 -5.40 14.43 -31.78
C ARG A 129 -6.27 15.26 -30.84
N ALA A 130 -6.09 15.10 -29.51
CA ALA A 130 -6.84 15.85 -28.52
C ALA A 130 -6.49 17.37 -28.56
N GLU A 131 -5.21 17.70 -28.75
CA GLU A 131 -4.76 19.08 -28.97
C GLU A 131 -5.41 19.73 -30.21
N ALA A 132 -5.42 19.00 -31.33
CA ALA A 132 -6.06 19.46 -32.55
C ALA A 132 -7.57 19.64 -32.34
N GLN A 133 -8.22 18.73 -31.61
CA GLN A 133 -9.66 18.85 -31.29
C GLN A 133 -9.94 20.09 -30.43
N ALA A 134 -9.16 20.36 -29.42
CA ALA A 134 -9.30 21.57 -28.60
C ALA A 134 -9.10 22.84 -29.43
N GLY A 135 -8.15 22.84 -30.38
CA GLY A 135 -7.95 23.90 -31.34
C GLY A 135 -9.17 24.12 -32.23
N MET A 136 -9.73 23.06 -32.82
CA MET A 136 -10.94 23.15 -33.66
C MET A 136 -12.14 23.68 -32.89
N VAL A 137 -12.34 23.24 -31.65
CA VAL A 137 -13.44 23.75 -30.81
C VAL A 137 -13.27 25.26 -30.53
N ARG A 138 -12.06 25.68 -30.18
CA ARG A 138 -11.74 27.08 -29.93
C ARG A 138 -12.01 27.93 -31.17
N ASP A 139 -11.57 27.48 -32.35
CA ASP A 139 -11.78 28.23 -33.61
C ASP A 139 -13.25 28.26 -34.00
N SER A 140 -14.01 27.19 -33.80
CA SER A 140 -15.46 27.14 -33.98
C SER A 140 -16.20 28.13 -33.07
N LEU A 141 -15.84 28.21 -31.80
CA LEU A 141 -16.43 29.18 -30.85
C LEU A 141 -16.08 30.61 -31.23
N ASN A 142 -14.86 30.88 -31.68
CA ASN A 142 -14.47 32.20 -32.19
C ASN A 142 -15.29 32.60 -33.44
N ALA A 143 -15.53 31.64 -34.34
CA ALA A 143 -16.40 31.87 -35.51
C ALA A 143 -17.85 32.20 -35.11
N LEU A 144 -18.40 31.49 -34.11
CA LEU A 144 -19.72 31.78 -33.54
C LEU A 144 -19.78 33.17 -32.92
N LYS A 145 -18.72 33.58 -32.19
CA LYS A 145 -18.62 34.96 -31.65
C LYS A 145 -18.58 36.01 -32.74
N ALA A 146 -17.90 35.75 -33.86
CA ALA A 146 -17.90 36.64 -35.00
C ALA A 146 -19.31 36.73 -35.62
N SER A 147 -20.01 35.61 -35.80
CA SER A 147 -21.38 35.54 -36.28
C SER A 147 -22.37 36.27 -35.36
N TYR A 148 -22.18 36.19 -34.05
CA TYR A 148 -22.97 36.93 -33.05
C TYR A 148 -22.85 38.45 -33.26
N ARG A 149 -21.61 38.94 -33.45
CA ARG A 149 -21.36 40.38 -33.69
C ARG A 149 -21.96 40.87 -35.02
N ASP A 150 -21.87 40.01 -36.06
CA ASP A 150 -22.50 40.31 -37.35
C ASP A 150 -24.03 40.43 -37.20
N MET A 151 -24.65 39.51 -36.46
CA MET A 151 -26.10 39.54 -36.21
C MET A 151 -26.52 40.77 -35.40
N GLN A 152 -25.69 41.22 -34.44
CA GLN A 152 -25.92 42.48 -33.73
C GLN A 152 -25.92 43.69 -34.69
N ALA A 153 -25.01 43.72 -35.67
CA ALA A 153 -24.98 44.76 -36.69
C ALA A 153 -26.25 44.74 -37.59
N GLN A 154 -26.71 43.52 -37.95
CA GLN A 154 -27.96 43.36 -38.72
C GLN A 154 -29.19 43.80 -37.93
N ILE A 155 -29.26 43.56 -36.62
CA ILE A 155 -30.34 44.07 -35.76
C ILE A 155 -30.34 45.61 -35.75
N LYS A 156 -29.15 46.23 -35.64
CA LYS A 156 -29.02 47.69 -35.71
C LYS A 156 -29.52 48.26 -37.05
N GLN A 157 -29.20 47.59 -38.16
CA GLN A 157 -29.70 47.94 -39.46
C GLN A 157 -31.23 47.82 -39.54
N ALA A 158 -31.79 46.68 -39.06
CA ALA A 158 -33.26 46.49 -39.07
C ALA A 158 -33.99 47.51 -38.21
N HIS A 159 -33.41 48.02 -37.15
CA HIS A 159 -33.97 49.15 -36.39
C HIS A 159 -33.99 50.43 -37.22
N ASN A 160 -32.89 50.73 -37.89
CA ASN A 160 -32.86 51.93 -38.79
C ASN A 160 -33.90 51.82 -39.90
N ASP A 161 -34.10 50.63 -40.47
CA ASP A 161 -35.12 50.37 -41.49
C ASP A 161 -36.56 50.63 -40.94
N ILE A 162 -36.81 50.15 -39.70
CA ILE A 162 -38.11 50.39 -39.03
C ILE A 162 -38.32 51.88 -38.82
N ASP A 163 -37.32 52.60 -38.30
CA ASP A 163 -37.44 54.06 -38.08
C ASP A 163 -37.76 54.82 -39.38
N TYR A 164 -37.08 54.42 -40.46
CA TYR A 164 -37.36 55.01 -41.79
C TYR A 164 -38.80 54.68 -42.25
N PHE A 165 -39.23 53.44 -42.23
CA PHE A 165 -40.57 53.07 -42.72
C PHE A 165 -41.69 53.58 -41.80
N ASP A 166 -41.42 53.76 -40.50
CA ASP A 166 -42.37 54.34 -39.57
C ASP A 166 -42.62 55.80 -39.87
N VAL A 167 -41.56 56.59 -40.13
CA VAL A 167 -41.68 58.01 -40.57
C VAL A 167 -42.45 58.08 -41.88
N GLU A 168 -42.14 57.19 -42.83
CA GLU A 168 -42.83 57.19 -44.15
C GLU A 168 -44.31 56.78 -44.00
N ASN A 169 -44.60 55.75 -43.16
CA ASN A 169 -45.99 55.38 -42.89
C ASN A 169 -46.80 56.48 -42.25
N ARG A 170 -46.25 57.22 -41.27
CA ARG A 170 -46.91 58.42 -40.70
C ARG A 170 -47.12 59.49 -41.73
N ARG A 171 -46.14 59.75 -42.62
CA ARG A 171 -46.27 60.74 -43.69
C ARG A 171 -47.40 60.33 -44.61
N GLN A 172 -47.45 59.11 -45.09
CA GLN A 172 -48.53 58.65 -46.00
C GLN A 172 -49.88 58.64 -45.31
N GLN A 173 -49.95 58.37 -44.00
CA GLN A 173 -51.16 58.48 -43.22
C GLN A 173 -51.68 59.91 -43.13
N SER A 174 -50.83 60.93 -42.93
CA SER A 174 -51.21 62.30 -42.88
C SER A 174 -51.70 62.76 -44.29
N LEU A 175 -50.98 62.44 -45.38
CA LEU A 175 -51.36 62.79 -46.75
C LEU A 175 -52.67 62.14 -47.20
N LEU A 176 -52.95 60.89 -46.69
CA LEU A 176 -54.25 60.23 -46.93
C LEU A 176 -55.39 60.97 -46.22
N HIS A 177 -55.18 61.42 -44.98
CA HIS A 177 -56.16 62.20 -44.22
C HIS A 177 -56.46 63.56 -44.87
N GLU A 178 -55.44 64.15 -45.53
CA GLU A 178 -55.56 65.36 -46.27
C GLU A 178 -56.11 65.12 -47.70
N HIS A 179 -56.47 63.91 -48.09
CA HIS A 179 -56.94 63.46 -49.39
C HIS A 179 -55.95 63.72 -50.55
N VAL A 180 -54.65 63.78 -50.24
CA VAL A 180 -53.56 64.02 -51.23
C VAL A 180 -52.92 62.72 -51.70
N ALA A 181 -52.89 61.64 -50.81
CA ALA A 181 -52.35 60.35 -51.18
C ALA A 181 -53.44 59.32 -51.49
N SER A 182 -53.08 58.21 -52.20
CA SER A 182 -53.98 57.08 -52.44
C SER A 182 -53.97 56.08 -51.29
N GLU A 183 -55.04 55.34 -51.05
CA GLU A 183 -55.11 54.25 -50.12
C GLU A 183 -54.01 53.19 -50.42
N THR A 184 -53.76 52.92 -51.71
CA THR A 184 -52.71 51.99 -52.15
C THR A 184 -51.31 52.37 -51.70
N SER A 185 -51.02 53.72 -51.68
CA SER A 185 -49.73 54.22 -51.20
C SER A 185 -49.57 54.02 -49.68
N PHE A 186 -50.62 54.30 -48.91
CA PHE A 186 -50.65 54.06 -47.46
C PHE A 186 -50.52 52.56 -47.13
N ASP A 187 -51.32 51.72 -47.84
CA ASP A 187 -51.23 50.22 -47.63
C ASP A 187 -49.82 49.69 -47.94
N THR A 188 -49.15 50.30 -48.93
CA THR A 188 -47.79 49.90 -49.26
C THR A 188 -46.81 50.33 -48.20
N ALA A 189 -46.90 51.54 -47.65
CA ALA A 189 -46.09 52.02 -46.53
C ALA A 189 -46.30 51.16 -45.26
N GLN A 190 -47.57 50.84 -44.99
CA GLN A 190 -47.92 49.99 -43.86
C GLN A 190 -47.35 48.54 -44.00
N ARG A 191 -47.40 47.95 -45.20
CA ARG A 191 -46.79 46.62 -45.47
C ARG A 191 -45.29 46.68 -45.32
N ASN A 192 -44.64 47.77 -45.82
CA ASN A 192 -43.19 47.95 -45.70
C ASN A 192 -42.76 48.02 -44.21
N LEU A 193 -43.49 48.78 -43.39
CA LEU A 193 -43.24 48.83 -41.93
C LEU A 193 -43.42 47.48 -41.30
N ARG A 194 -44.49 46.73 -41.58
CA ARG A 194 -44.71 45.37 -41.05
C ARG A 194 -43.62 44.39 -41.45
N ASN A 195 -43.13 44.43 -42.70
CA ASN A 195 -42.06 43.62 -43.21
C ASN A 195 -40.74 43.92 -42.47
N ALA A 196 -40.41 45.19 -42.22
CA ALA A 196 -39.25 45.60 -41.45
C ALA A 196 -39.32 45.08 -40.01
N GLN A 197 -40.48 45.15 -39.34
CA GLN A 197 -40.71 44.63 -38.02
C GLN A 197 -40.54 43.07 -37.95
N GLN A 198 -41.09 42.38 -38.98
CA GLN A 198 -40.93 40.94 -39.10
C GLN A 198 -39.44 40.50 -39.31
N LYS A 199 -38.73 41.33 -40.13
CA LYS A 199 -37.29 41.14 -40.33
C LYS A 199 -36.49 41.25 -39.02
N LEU A 200 -36.76 42.30 -38.22
CA LEU A 200 -36.16 42.49 -36.90
C LEU A 200 -36.43 41.29 -35.98
N ALA A 201 -37.69 40.83 -35.92
CA ALA A 201 -38.05 39.68 -35.10
C ALA A 201 -37.27 38.43 -35.53
N SER A 202 -37.12 38.16 -36.83
CA SER A 202 -36.36 37.02 -37.37
C SER A 202 -34.88 37.13 -37.02
N VAL A 203 -34.24 38.29 -37.18
CA VAL A 203 -32.82 38.47 -36.87
C VAL A 203 -32.56 38.38 -35.36
N THR A 204 -33.49 38.89 -34.55
CA THR A 204 -33.41 38.75 -33.07
C THR A 204 -33.47 37.29 -32.63
N GLN A 205 -34.34 36.50 -33.27
CA GLN A 205 -34.41 35.05 -32.98
C GLN A 205 -33.12 34.33 -33.38
N GLN A 206 -32.49 34.67 -34.51
CA GLN A 206 -31.20 34.10 -34.94
C GLN A 206 -30.06 34.49 -33.98
N LEU A 207 -30.07 35.75 -33.47
CA LEU A 207 -29.11 36.16 -32.44
C LEU A 207 -29.26 35.33 -31.17
N ALA A 208 -30.50 35.09 -30.73
CA ALA A 208 -30.75 34.25 -29.52
C ALA A 208 -30.28 32.82 -29.71
N GLU A 209 -30.44 32.23 -30.89
CA GLU A 209 -29.92 30.92 -31.24
C GLU A 209 -28.38 30.85 -31.15
N ILE A 210 -27.68 31.86 -31.73
CA ILE A 210 -26.22 31.94 -31.65
C ILE A 210 -25.78 32.15 -30.20
N ALA A 211 -26.46 32.99 -29.43
CA ALA A 211 -26.17 33.19 -28.00
C ALA A 211 -26.31 31.90 -27.19
N ALA A 212 -27.37 31.12 -27.46
CA ALA A 212 -27.55 29.80 -26.82
C ALA A 212 -26.41 28.83 -27.18
N ASN A 213 -25.93 28.84 -28.42
CA ASN A 213 -24.77 28.04 -28.85
C ASN A 213 -23.45 28.51 -28.21
N LEU A 214 -23.39 29.71 -27.67
CA LEU A 214 -22.28 30.26 -26.87
C LEU A 214 -22.52 30.12 -25.36
N ASP A 215 -23.44 29.25 -24.95
CA ASP A 215 -23.78 28.99 -23.54
C ASP A 215 -24.38 30.23 -22.82
N GLY A 216 -25.03 31.12 -23.56
CA GLY A 216 -25.63 32.34 -23.02
C GLY A 216 -24.63 33.46 -22.68
N ASP A 217 -23.34 33.25 -22.87
CA ASP A 217 -22.28 34.24 -22.60
C ASP A 217 -21.46 34.55 -23.89
N PRO A 218 -22.03 35.31 -24.85
CA PRO A 218 -21.35 35.59 -26.09
C PRO A 218 -20.12 36.50 -25.95
N ASP A 219 -20.02 37.26 -24.88
CA ASP A 219 -18.90 38.18 -24.63
C ASP A 219 -17.82 37.53 -23.74
N GLY A 220 -18.15 36.45 -23.03
CA GLY A 220 -17.23 35.71 -22.17
C GLY A 220 -16.03 35.08 -22.92
N PRO A 221 -14.92 34.83 -22.25
CA PRO A 221 -13.77 34.18 -22.88
C PRO A 221 -14.09 32.75 -23.30
N VAL A 222 -13.56 32.30 -24.46
CA VAL A 222 -13.78 30.98 -25.03
C VAL A 222 -13.34 29.90 -24.06
N GLU A 223 -12.34 30.17 -23.24
CA GLU A 223 -11.77 29.30 -22.24
C GLU A 223 -12.72 28.88 -21.11
N ARG A 224 -13.84 29.59 -20.96
CA ARG A 224 -14.91 29.26 -20.00
C ARG A 224 -16.05 28.45 -20.61
N ASN A 225 -16.12 28.38 -21.95
CA ASN A 225 -17.18 27.65 -22.60
C ASN A 225 -17.08 26.14 -22.30
N PRO A 226 -18.18 25.47 -21.87
CA PRO A 226 -18.17 24.06 -21.51
C PRO A 226 -17.63 23.15 -22.60
N ARG A 227 -17.91 23.41 -23.88
CA ARG A 227 -17.40 22.62 -25.01
C ARG A 227 -15.87 22.69 -25.10
N TYR A 228 -15.29 23.85 -24.84
CA TYR A 228 -13.85 24.03 -24.85
C TYR A 228 -13.21 23.36 -23.63
N LEU A 229 -13.81 23.51 -22.45
CA LEU A 229 -13.35 22.85 -21.23
C LEU A 229 -13.35 21.31 -21.36
N GLU A 230 -14.37 20.74 -21.99
CA GLU A 230 -14.43 19.32 -22.29
C GLU A 230 -13.27 18.89 -23.21
N ALA A 231 -13.02 19.63 -24.30
CA ALA A 231 -11.92 19.33 -25.21
C ALA A 231 -10.55 19.46 -24.54
N VAL A 232 -10.38 20.44 -23.63
CA VAL A 232 -9.17 20.61 -22.81
C VAL A 232 -9.01 19.44 -21.83
N ALA A 233 -10.10 19.01 -21.18
CA ALA A 233 -10.05 17.84 -20.29
C ALA A 233 -9.62 16.56 -21.02
N GLN A 234 -10.10 16.35 -22.25
CA GLN A 234 -9.66 15.22 -23.10
C GLN A 234 -8.18 15.32 -23.46
N ARG A 235 -7.67 16.53 -23.76
CA ARG A 235 -6.24 16.77 -24.00
C ARG A 235 -5.42 16.47 -22.76
N ASP A 236 -5.85 16.94 -21.60
CA ASP A 236 -5.13 16.77 -20.33
C ASP A 236 -5.09 15.29 -19.90
N GLU A 237 -6.18 14.57 -20.15
CA GLU A 237 -6.20 13.11 -19.93
C GLU A 237 -5.22 12.38 -20.85
N ALA A 238 -5.16 12.74 -22.14
CA ALA A 238 -4.18 12.17 -23.06
C ALA A 238 -2.73 12.52 -22.66
N ALA A 239 -2.50 13.74 -22.14
CA ALA A 239 -1.19 14.14 -21.62
C ALA A 239 -0.82 13.36 -20.36
N ARG A 240 -1.76 13.11 -19.45
CA ARG A 240 -1.58 12.28 -18.28
C ARG A 240 -1.20 10.86 -18.67
N GLN A 241 -1.95 10.24 -19.59
CA GLN A 241 -1.65 8.90 -20.09
C GLN A 241 -0.25 8.80 -20.72
N LEU A 242 0.16 9.82 -21.47
CA LEU A 242 1.51 9.89 -22.03
C LEU A 242 2.57 10.00 -20.92
N ALA A 243 2.34 10.80 -19.89
CA ALA A 243 3.25 10.90 -18.75
C ALA A 243 3.42 9.57 -18.01
N HIS A 244 2.35 8.79 -17.89
CA HIS A 244 2.32 7.49 -17.23
C HIS A 244 2.94 6.34 -18.05
N THR A 245 3.37 6.60 -19.29
CA THR A 245 4.22 5.64 -20.04
C THR A 245 5.62 5.52 -19.45
N VAL A 246 6.03 6.46 -18.59
CA VAL A 246 7.33 6.45 -17.91
C VAL A 246 7.10 6.14 -16.45
N VAL A 247 7.40 4.91 -16.04
CA VAL A 247 7.26 4.47 -14.66
C VAL A 247 8.52 4.82 -13.87
N ARG A 248 8.33 5.48 -12.73
CA ARG A 248 9.39 5.96 -11.85
C ARG A 248 9.28 5.36 -10.45
N ALA A 249 10.40 5.32 -9.74
CA ALA A 249 10.44 4.89 -8.35
C ALA A 249 9.68 5.88 -7.44
N PRO A 250 8.68 5.43 -6.65
CA PRO A 250 7.97 6.30 -5.72
C PRO A 250 8.82 6.71 -4.50
N PHE A 251 9.80 5.90 -4.13
CA PHE A 251 10.75 6.15 -3.04
C PHE A 251 12.11 5.49 -3.37
N ALA A 252 13.15 5.82 -2.60
CA ALA A 252 14.46 5.20 -2.73
C ALA A 252 14.43 3.76 -2.19
N GLY A 253 15.01 2.81 -2.94
CA GLY A 253 14.98 1.40 -2.56
C GLY A 253 15.78 0.51 -3.50
N MET A 254 15.52 -0.78 -3.40
CA MET A 254 16.13 -1.81 -4.25
C MET A 254 15.04 -2.49 -5.07
N VAL A 255 15.25 -2.57 -6.39
CA VAL A 255 14.32 -3.28 -7.28
C VAL A 255 14.59 -4.79 -7.25
N THR A 256 13.52 -5.58 -7.34
CA THR A 256 13.60 -7.04 -7.37
C THR A 256 12.52 -7.63 -8.28
N ASP A 257 12.76 -8.82 -8.81
CA ASP A 257 11.90 -9.50 -9.79
C ASP A 257 11.83 -8.78 -11.15
N VAL A 258 12.89 -8.07 -11.53
CA VAL A 258 13.01 -7.35 -12.81
C VAL A 258 12.84 -8.28 -14.02
N PRO A 259 13.33 -9.55 -14.01
CA PRO A 259 13.12 -10.47 -15.14
C PRO A 259 11.67 -10.84 -15.43
N SER A 260 10.71 -10.46 -14.57
CA SER A 260 9.28 -10.69 -14.81
C SER A 260 8.76 -9.94 -16.05
N ILE A 261 9.43 -8.85 -16.46
CA ILE A 261 9.15 -8.12 -17.69
C ILE A 261 10.36 -8.15 -18.63
N ALA A 262 10.07 -7.95 -19.92
CA ALA A 262 11.11 -7.86 -20.97
C ALA A 262 10.70 -6.83 -22.04
N PRO A 263 11.66 -6.19 -22.72
CA PRO A 263 11.35 -5.34 -23.87
C PRO A 263 10.53 -6.13 -24.91
N GLY A 264 9.46 -5.52 -25.43
CA GLY A 264 8.51 -6.16 -26.34
C GLY A 264 7.34 -6.88 -25.65
N LYS A 265 7.39 -7.10 -24.32
CA LYS A 265 6.28 -7.68 -23.58
C LYS A 265 5.14 -6.66 -23.44
N TYR A 266 3.90 -7.10 -23.68
CA TYR A 266 2.72 -6.31 -23.38
C TYR A 266 2.41 -6.35 -21.87
N LEU A 267 2.27 -5.18 -21.26
CA LEU A 267 1.89 -5.02 -19.87
C LEU A 267 0.48 -4.40 -19.80
N ALA A 268 -0.44 -5.10 -19.17
CA ALA A 268 -1.78 -4.58 -18.94
C ALA A 268 -1.77 -3.59 -17.75
N ALA A 269 -2.68 -2.63 -17.76
CA ALA A 269 -2.87 -1.72 -16.64
C ALA A 269 -3.11 -2.49 -15.33
N SER A 270 -2.61 -1.98 -14.22
CA SER A 270 -2.68 -2.58 -12.88
C SER A 270 -1.95 -3.93 -12.71
N THR A 271 -1.24 -4.41 -13.73
CA THR A 271 -0.40 -5.59 -13.59
C THR A 271 0.94 -5.21 -12.99
N THR A 272 1.34 -5.90 -11.92
CA THR A 272 2.67 -5.69 -11.30
C THR A 272 3.77 -6.11 -12.28
N ALA A 273 4.66 -5.17 -12.53
CA ALA A 273 5.84 -5.40 -13.36
C ALA A 273 6.97 -6.07 -12.57
N PHE A 274 7.34 -5.50 -11.44
CA PHE A 274 8.31 -5.99 -10.46
C PHE A 274 8.12 -5.23 -9.14
N TYR A 275 8.97 -5.48 -8.15
CA TYR A 275 8.82 -4.90 -6.82
C TYR A 275 9.94 -3.92 -6.50
N LEU A 276 9.59 -2.90 -5.70
CA LEU A 276 10.53 -1.98 -5.07
C LEU A 276 10.44 -2.17 -3.56
N VAL A 277 11.58 -2.43 -2.92
CA VAL A 277 11.70 -2.62 -1.47
C VAL A 277 12.52 -1.47 -0.91
N ALA A 278 11.98 -0.75 0.06
CA ALA A 278 12.69 0.35 0.71
C ALA A 278 13.91 -0.16 1.46
N THR A 279 15.01 0.61 1.42
CA THR A 279 16.24 0.31 2.14
C THR A 279 16.42 1.20 3.37
N ASP A 280 15.74 2.33 3.43
CA ASP A 280 15.91 3.34 4.47
C ASP A 280 14.81 3.26 5.55
N HIS A 281 13.68 2.62 5.22
CA HIS A 281 12.54 2.43 6.09
C HIS A 281 12.37 0.94 6.41
N VAL A 282 13.19 0.45 7.35
CA VAL A 282 13.10 -0.93 7.85
C VAL A 282 12.69 -0.91 9.32
N TRP A 283 11.90 -1.89 9.71
CA TRP A 283 11.52 -2.14 11.11
C TRP A 283 11.57 -3.63 11.40
N VAL A 284 11.38 -4.00 12.64
CA VAL A 284 11.24 -5.41 13.03
C VAL A 284 9.83 -5.61 13.56
N ASP A 285 9.14 -6.58 13.00
CA ASP A 285 7.90 -7.12 13.54
C ASP A 285 8.23 -8.37 14.36
N ALA A 286 7.99 -8.29 15.67
CA ALA A 286 8.24 -9.37 16.63
C ALA A 286 6.91 -9.88 17.17
N ASN A 287 6.81 -11.20 17.39
CA ASN A 287 5.60 -11.87 17.86
C ASN A 287 5.84 -12.58 19.22
N PRO A 288 6.13 -11.85 20.30
CA PRO A 288 6.27 -12.43 21.63
C PRO A 288 4.97 -13.09 22.08
N LYS A 289 5.08 -14.05 23.00
CA LYS A 289 3.91 -14.64 23.66
C LYS A 289 3.26 -13.63 24.60
N GLU A 290 1.94 -13.68 24.75
CA GLU A 290 1.20 -12.79 25.67
C GLU A 290 1.76 -12.80 27.09
N THR A 291 2.31 -13.94 27.55
CA THR A 291 2.90 -14.10 28.87
C THR A 291 4.22 -13.34 29.04
N GLU A 292 4.89 -13.01 27.95
CA GLU A 292 6.18 -12.29 27.93
C GLU A 292 5.98 -10.77 27.93
N LEU A 293 4.79 -10.30 27.58
CA LEU A 293 4.47 -8.88 27.45
C LEU A 293 4.12 -8.16 28.77
N THR A 294 4.11 -8.86 29.89
CA THR A 294 3.65 -8.31 31.19
C THR A 294 4.30 -6.96 31.53
N TYR A 295 5.59 -6.82 31.27
CA TYR A 295 6.38 -5.62 31.57
C TYR A 295 6.86 -4.86 30.35
N VAL A 296 6.47 -5.27 29.15
CA VAL A 296 6.82 -4.58 27.90
C VAL A 296 5.92 -3.37 27.72
N ARG A 297 6.51 -2.24 27.37
CA ARG A 297 5.83 -0.98 27.12
C ARG A 297 6.43 -0.28 25.89
N SER A 298 5.65 0.57 25.24
CA SER A 298 6.16 1.43 24.16
C SER A 298 7.32 2.30 24.65
N ALA A 299 8.23 2.63 23.75
CA ALA A 299 9.45 3.40 23.96
C ALA A 299 10.55 2.71 24.78
N GLN A 300 10.40 1.45 25.19
CA GLN A 300 11.48 0.71 25.83
C GLN A 300 12.62 0.42 24.83
N PRO A 301 13.88 0.44 25.31
CA PRO A 301 15.03 0.13 24.48
C PRO A 301 15.05 -1.37 24.10
N VAL A 302 15.47 -1.61 22.87
CA VAL A 302 15.51 -2.95 22.27
C VAL A 302 16.88 -3.18 21.65
N THR A 303 17.41 -4.39 21.85
CA THR A 303 18.56 -4.89 21.11
C THR A 303 18.06 -5.92 20.10
N VAL A 304 18.47 -5.74 18.84
CA VAL A 304 18.13 -6.66 17.74
C VAL A 304 19.42 -7.31 17.25
N THR A 305 19.44 -8.64 17.22
CA THR A 305 20.53 -9.43 16.65
C THR A 305 19.98 -10.19 15.44
N VAL A 306 20.66 -10.11 14.31
CA VAL A 306 20.23 -10.77 13.07
C VAL A 306 20.97 -12.09 12.94
N ASP A 307 20.27 -13.16 12.62
CA ASP A 307 20.87 -14.52 12.51
C ASP A 307 22.02 -14.57 11.50
N THR A 308 21.92 -13.76 10.43
CA THR A 308 22.99 -13.67 9.43
C THR A 308 24.25 -12.97 9.93
N TYR A 309 24.14 -12.13 10.96
CA TYR A 309 25.24 -11.29 11.49
C TYR A 309 25.30 -11.39 13.03
N PRO A 310 25.71 -12.54 13.59
CA PRO A 310 25.62 -12.81 15.04
C PRO A 310 26.48 -11.87 15.89
N ASP A 311 27.55 -11.29 15.33
CA ASP A 311 28.44 -10.36 16.02
C ASP A 311 27.97 -8.90 15.94
N ALA A 312 26.91 -8.61 15.19
CA ALA A 312 26.38 -7.27 15.00
C ALA A 312 25.07 -7.09 15.78
N GLN A 313 24.96 -5.98 16.50
CA GLN A 313 23.76 -5.64 17.27
C GLN A 313 23.23 -4.28 16.86
N TRP A 314 21.97 -4.21 16.51
CA TRP A 314 21.26 -2.98 16.23
C TRP A 314 20.50 -2.55 17.48
N LYS A 315 20.48 -1.25 17.72
CA LYS A 315 19.65 -0.64 18.75
C LYS A 315 18.31 -0.26 18.15
N GLY A 316 17.27 -0.37 18.98
CA GLY A 316 15.94 0.03 18.57
C GLY A 316 15.08 0.43 19.76
N THR A 317 13.85 0.74 19.49
CA THR A 317 12.83 1.04 20.51
C THR A 317 11.52 0.39 20.15
N VAL A 318 10.77 -0.08 21.14
CA VAL A 318 9.39 -0.53 20.94
C VAL A 318 8.56 0.64 20.44
N GLN A 319 8.10 0.57 19.20
CA GLN A 319 7.27 1.59 18.60
C GLN A 319 5.81 1.43 19.02
N SER A 320 5.27 0.22 18.87
CA SER A 320 3.88 -0.08 19.20
C SER A 320 3.71 -1.57 19.52
N ILE A 321 2.67 -1.87 20.29
CA ILE A 321 2.22 -3.24 20.58
C ILE A 321 0.80 -3.33 20.03
N SER A 322 0.49 -4.41 19.31
CA SER A 322 -0.83 -4.63 18.72
C SER A 322 -1.90 -4.70 19.83
N PRO A 323 -3.09 -4.13 19.61
CA PRO A 323 -4.21 -4.24 20.55
C PRO A 323 -4.87 -5.64 20.55
N ALA A 324 -4.51 -6.52 19.60
CA ALA A 324 -5.07 -7.84 19.46
C ALA A 324 -4.00 -8.87 19.11
N ALA A 325 -4.24 -10.13 19.44
CA ALA A 325 -3.37 -11.25 19.09
C ALA A 325 -3.38 -11.48 17.56
N ALA A 326 -2.27 -12.01 17.04
CA ALA A 326 -2.10 -12.27 15.60
C ALA A 326 -3.19 -13.19 15.03
N GLN A 327 -3.74 -14.11 15.84
CA GLN A 327 -4.77 -15.04 15.43
C GLN A 327 -6.10 -14.36 15.05
N GLU A 328 -6.43 -13.21 15.65
CA GLU A 328 -7.66 -12.45 15.34
C GLU A 328 -7.68 -11.90 13.91
N PHE A 329 -6.49 -11.71 13.31
CA PHE A 329 -6.34 -11.22 11.94
C PHE A 329 -6.11 -12.35 10.92
N SER A 330 -6.17 -13.61 11.37
CA SER A 330 -6.02 -14.76 10.47
C SER A 330 -7.29 -14.96 9.62
N LEU A 331 -7.12 -15.28 8.34
CA LEU A 331 -8.23 -15.64 7.44
C LEU A 331 -9.02 -16.87 7.92
N LEU A 332 -8.38 -17.76 8.68
CA LEU A 332 -8.98 -18.95 9.29
C LEU A 332 -8.59 -19.00 10.77
N PRO A 333 -9.31 -18.27 11.65
CA PRO A 333 -9.06 -18.35 13.08
C PRO A 333 -9.27 -19.79 13.58
N ALA A 334 -8.31 -20.32 14.34
CA ALA A 334 -8.45 -21.65 14.92
C ALA A 334 -9.58 -21.64 15.96
N GLN A 335 -10.72 -22.21 15.61
CA GLN A 335 -11.84 -22.39 16.54
C GLN A 335 -11.73 -23.74 17.25
N ASN A 336 -11.39 -23.72 18.53
CA ASN A 336 -11.39 -24.90 19.39
C ASN A 336 -12.82 -25.24 19.82
N THR A 337 -13.65 -25.70 18.86
CA THR A 337 -15.06 -26.06 19.11
C THR A 337 -15.30 -27.53 19.43
N SER A 338 -14.27 -28.37 19.32
CA SER A 338 -14.37 -29.80 19.63
C SER A 338 -13.97 -30.07 21.08
N GLY A 339 -14.89 -30.47 21.91
CA GLY A 339 -14.91 -31.09 23.26
C GLY A 339 -13.73 -31.06 24.22
N ASN A 340 -12.54 -30.83 23.80
CA ASN A 340 -11.33 -30.81 24.65
C ASN A 340 -10.66 -29.42 24.52
N TRP A 341 -11.03 -28.51 25.41
CA TRP A 341 -10.46 -27.17 25.43
C TRP A 341 -9.01 -27.19 25.95
N VAL A 342 -8.07 -26.71 25.16
CA VAL A 342 -6.66 -26.52 25.56
C VAL A 342 -6.34 -25.03 25.47
N LYS A 343 -5.84 -24.44 26.56
CA LYS A 343 -5.35 -23.06 26.57
C LYS A 343 -4.08 -22.97 25.72
N VAL A 344 -4.14 -22.29 24.59
CA VAL A 344 -2.99 -21.98 23.74
C VAL A 344 -2.58 -20.54 24.01
N VAL A 345 -1.31 -20.33 24.41
CA VAL A 345 -0.75 -18.98 24.60
C VAL A 345 -0.70 -18.27 23.25
N GLN A 346 -1.33 -17.11 23.19
CA GLN A 346 -1.40 -16.31 21.97
C GLN A 346 -0.13 -15.48 21.76
N ARG A 347 0.16 -15.14 20.51
CA ARG A 347 1.23 -14.21 20.14
C ARG A 347 0.64 -12.85 19.81
N VAL A 348 1.26 -11.80 20.30
CA VAL A 348 0.81 -10.40 20.10
C VAL A 348 1.88 -9.67 19.32
N PRO A 349 1.58 -9.23 18.09
CA PRO A 349 2.53 -8.50 17.26
C PRO A 349 3.01 -7.21 17.93
N MET A 350 4.30 -6.96 17.82
CA MET A 350 4.97 -5.79 18.35
C MET A 350 5.90 -5.22 17.28
N ARG A 351 5.77 -3.94 16.96
CA ARG A 351 6.65 -3.25 16.02
C ARG A 351 7.78 -2.55 16.75
N ILE A 352 8.97 -2.74 16.24
CA ILE A 352 10.22 -2.19 16.77
C ILE A 352 10.84 -1.31 15.70
N ARG A 353 11.09 -0.06 16.05
CA ARG A 353 11.88 0.84 15.21
C ARG A 353 13.35 0.54 15.46
N VAL A 354 14.07 0.21 14.40
CA VAL A 354 15.51 -0.06 14.42
C VAL A 354 16.26 1.19 13.98
N ASP A 355 17.37 1.49 14.66
CA ASP A 355 18.28 2.56 14.25
C ASP A 355 19.27 2.02 13.20
N THR A 356 19.11 2.47 11.98
CA THR A 356 19.95 2.09 10.82
C THR A 356 21.02 3.11 10.48
N ASN A 357 21.21 4.15 11.32
CA ASN A 357 22.14 5.25 11.02
C ASN A 357 23.62 4.86 11.19
N ASP A 358 23.94 3.76 11.87
CA ASP A 358 25.31 3.31 12.05
C ASP A 358 25.82 2.64 10.76
N ARG A 359 26.68 3.37 10.04
CA ARG A 359 27.30 2.91 8.78
C ARG A 359 28.26 1.72 8.93
N ASN A 360 28.68 1.39 10.16
CA ASN A 360 29.54 0.25 10.41
C ASN A 360 28.77 -1.07 10.47
N LEU A 361 27.45 -1.00 10.61
CA LEU A 361 26.62 -2.19 10.64
C LEU A 361 26.21 -2.61 9.22
N PRO A 362 26.09 -3.92 8.95
CA PRO A 362 25.62 -4.44 7.69
C PRO A 362 24.18 -3.95 7.39
N PRO A 363 23.79 -3.82 6.12
CA PRO A 363 22.42 -3.40 5.77
C PRO A 363 21.41 -4.50 6.14
N LEU A 364 20.33 -4.11 6.80
CA LEU A 364 19.18 -4.98 7.04
C LEU A 364 18.39 -5.20 5.76
N ARG A 365 17.88 -6.41 5.56
CA ARG A 365 17.03 -6.77 4.43
C ARG A 365 15.70 -7.32 4.93
N ALA A 366 14.62 -6.94 4.27
CA ALA A 366 13.30 -7.49 4.56
C ALA A 366 13.30 -9.03 4.47
N GLY A 367 12.62 -9.68 5.41
CA GLY A 367 12.56 -11.13 5.53
C GLY A 367 13.70 -11.78 6.30
N MET A 368 14.70 -11.04 6.82
CA MET A 368 15.72 -11.61 7.71
C MET A 368 15.11 -11.96 9.06
N SER A 369 15.44 -13.16 9.56
CA SER A 369 15.12 -13.58 10.93
C SER A 369 16.01 -12.89 11.93
N VAL A 370 15.43 -12.48 13.05
CA VAL A 370 16.14 -11.74 14.11
C VAL A 370 15.72 -12.22 15.49
N GLU A 371 16.65 -12.13 16.43
CA GLU A 371 16.35 -12.23 17.85
C GLU A 371 16.21 -10.81 18.44
N VAL A 372 15.13 -10.61 19.18
CA VAL A 372 14.78 -9.33 19.79
C VAL A 372 14.86 -9.44 21.29
N GLY A 373 15.65 -8.57 21.93
CA GLY A 373 15.75 -8.43 23.38
C GLY A 373 15.24 -7.07 23.84
N VAL A 374 14.10 -7.02 24.53
CA VAL A 374 13.53 -5.79 25.11
C VAL A 374 13.99 -5.62 26.55
N ASP A 375 14.68 -4.52 26.87
CA ASP A 375 14.99 -4.20 28.26
C ASP A 375 13.75 -3.62 28.95
N THR A 376 13.08 -4.44 29.71
CA THR A 376 11.87 -4.03 30.45
C THR A 376 12.19 -3.22 31.70
N GLY A 377 13.45 -3.18 32.13
CA GLY A 377 13.84 -2.57 33.41
C GLY A 377 13.34 -3.31 34.66
N HIS A 378 12.53 -4.39 34.49
CA HIS A 378 11.93 -5.11 35.60
C HIS A 378 12.77 -6.34 35.97
N ALA A 379 13.41 -6.31 37.14
CA ALA A 379 14.12 -7.47 37.68
C ALA A 379 13.13 -8.48 38.28
N ARG A 380 13.44 -9.78 38.22
CA ARG A 380 12.55 -10.86 38.72
C ARG A 380 12.15 -10.70 40.20
N GLY A 381 12.94 -10.01 41.01
CA GLY A 381 12.68 -9.85 42.44
C GLY A 381 12.87 -11.16 43.25
N LEU A 382 12.58 -11.08 44.53
CA LEU A 382 12.67 -12.25 45.43
C LEU A 382 11.57 -13.26 45.08
N PRO A 383 11.89 -14.56 45.03
CA PRO A 383 10.88 -15.62 44.85
C PRO A 383 9.77 -15.50 45.92
N HIS A 384 8.52 -15.76 45.55
CA HIS A 384 7.33 -15.58 46.39
C HIS A 384 7.44 -16.25 47.78
N PHE A 385 8.09 -17.43 47.86
CA PHE A 385 8.26 -18.12 49.12
C PHE A 385 9.25 -17.40 50.07
N LEU A 386 10.26 -16.72 49.54
CA LEU A 386 11.18 -15.90 50.34
C LEU A 386 10.53 -14.54 50.70
N ALA A 387 9.77 -13.97 49.80
CA ALA A 387 9.01 -12.72 50.07
C ALA A 387 8.00 -12.91 51.21
N ALA A 388 7.37 -14.09 51.33
CA ALA A 388 6.47 -14.42 52.42
C ALA A 388 7.21 -14.59 53.76
N LEU A 389 8.48 -15.06 53.76
CA LEU A 389 9.29 -15.20 54.98
C LEU A 389 9.78 -13.88 55.53
N PHE A 390 9.97 -12.84 54.67
CA PHE A 390 10.47 -11.52 55.04
C PHE A 390 9.36 -10.46 55.23
N GLY A 391 8.10 -10.86 55.25
CA GLY A 391 6.98 -10.07 55.76
C GLY A 391 6.66 -8.77 54.98
N HIS A 392 7.03 -8.64 53.70
CA HIS A 392 6.67 -7.51 52.88
C HIS A 392 5.37 -7.79 52.09
N SER A 393 4.26 -7.74 52.81
CA SER A 393 2.93 -7.60 52.19
C SER A 393 2.83 -6.18 51.54
N ARG A 394 3.20 -6.02 50.27
CA ARG A 394 2.78 -4.85 49.50
C ARG A 394 1.30 -5.00 49.17
N ARG A 395 0.45 -4.21 49.84
CA ARG A 395 -0.94 -3.94 49.44
C ARG A 395 -0.91 -3.41 47.98
N GLN A 396 -1.59 -4.13 47.10
CA GLN A 396 -1.96 -3.60 45.81
C GLN A 396 -3.03 -2.54 46.00
N SER A 397 -2.76 -1.35 45.51
CA SER A 397 -3.75 -0.30 45.27
C SER A 397 -3.76 -0.03 43.75
#